data_76a5b466b8890e65e5f6e5694af26327
#
_entry.id   76a5b466b8890e65e5f6e5694af26327
#
_cell.length_a   1.000
_cell.length_b   1.000
_cell.length_c   1.000
_cell.angle_alpha   90.00
_cell.angle_beta   90.00
_cell.angle_gamma   90.00
#
_symmetry.space_group_name_H-M   'P 1'
#
loop_
_entity.id
_entity.type
_entity.pdbx_description
1 polymer ?
#
loop_
_entity_poly.entity_id
_entity_poly.type
_entity_poly.pdbx_seq_one_letter_code
_entity_poly.pdbx_strand_id
1 'polypeptide(L)'
;MTATKNIEYISPDFKSGKNLTTSESPIKSASLDKIVVTGGQPLNGTIPISGAKNCALKLMCAALLTDQSVYFENSPNSLRDMNSQTELLEHLGCSVQREGSLMSINAGDIKTKTAPYDIVRKMRGSILVLGPLLARFGEAKVSLPGGCAIGTRPVDMHIKALEEMGAVISLDEGYINAKAPQGGLQGARILFPKVSVGATENLLMAATLAKGTTILSNAAKEPEIVDLGECLIKMGAKITGLGTETITIEGVAALKGATHSILPDRIEAGTYIIAAGMTGGTLKLQNARIEHLSAAMGLLSQAGIEVEQSGADIIVHREIGRIQGIDIMTEPYPGFPTDLQAQFMAMLSLCQGAGMVTETIFENRFMHVPELCRMGADITVQGNSAIVRGVESLKGAEVMATDLRASVALVLAGLVAEGETTINRIYHLERGYEDIVGKLSACGADIRKA
;
A
#
# COMPACT_ATOMS: atom_id res chain seq x y z
N MET A 1 45.54 -28.40 34.33
CA MET A 1 46.35 -27.19 34.60
C MET A 1 46.33 -26.37 33.30
N THR A 2 45.40 -25.43 33.20
CA THR A 2 45.37 -24.46 32.11
C THR A 2 44.87 -23.16 32.69
N ALA A 3 45.69 -22.15 32.54
CA ALA A 3 45.54 -20.82 33.15
C ALA A 3 44.51 -19.97 32.45
N THR A 4 43.59 -19.45 33.24
CA THR A 4 42.62 -18.40 32.85
C THR A 4 43.33 -17.03 32.88
N LYS A 5 43.36 -16.31 31.77
CA LYS A 5 43.82 -14.90 31.72
C LYS A 5 42.62 -13.99 31.92
N ASN A 6 42.64 -13.23 33.02
CA ASN A 6 41.79 -12.10 33.27
C ASN A 6 42.15 -10.92 32.33
N ILE A 7 41.16 -10.35 31.69
CA ILE A 7 41.30 -9.08 30.96
C ILE A 7 40.69 -7.98 31.85
N GLU A 8 41.53 -7.10 32.33
CA GLU A 8 41.14 -5.89 33.06
C GLU A 8 40.55 -4.86 32.14
N TYR A 9 39.39 -4.32 32.49
CA TYR A 9 38.76 -3.16 31.86
C TYR A 9 39.38 -1.89 32.41
N ILE A 10 40.03 -1.10 31.56
CA ILE A 10 40.51 0.24 31.84
C ILE A 10 39.43 1.24 31.41
N SER A 11 38.85 1.96 32.41
CA SER A 11 37.95 3.10 32.18
C SER A 11 38.75 4.35 31.88
N PRO A 12 38.36 5.18 30.88
CA PRO A 12 38.98 6.51 30.71
C PRO A 12 38.29 7.54 31.60
N ASP A 13 39.10 8.26 32.36
CA ASP A 13 38.74 9.43 33.18
C ASP A 13 38.18 10.59 32.36
N PHE A 14 36.96 11.03 32.69
CA PHE A 14 36.42 12.32 32.21
C PHE A 14 36.77 13.44 33.16
N LYS A 15 37.66 14.33 32.74
CA LYS A 15 37.94 15.61 33.40
C LYS A 15 36.78 16.59 33.15
N SER A 16 36.27 17.12 34.25
CA SER A 16 35.30 18.21 34.35
C SER A 16 35.74 19.51 33.67
N GLY A 17 34.81 20.17 33.02
CA GLY A 17 34.82 21.63 32.87
C GLY A 17 34.45 22.17 31.49
N LYS A 18 33.16 22.54 31.31
CA LYS A 18 32.73 23.86 30.83
C LYS A 18 31.22 23.87 30.65
N ASN A 19 30.54 24.73 31.37
CA ASN A 19 29.13 25.06 31.20
C ASN A 19 28.87 25.55 29.76
N LEU A 20 28.17 24.74 28.98
CA LEU A 20 27.49 25.18 27.75
C LEU A 20 26.01 25.28 28.10
N THR A 21 25.50 26.49 28.20
CA THR A 21 24.07 26.78 28.22
C THR A 21 23.46 26.34 26.91
N THR A 22 22.91 25.17 26.87
CA THR A 22 22.03 24.71 25.78
C THR A 22 20.67 25.35 25.99
N SER A 23 20.30 26.28 25.12
CA SER A 23 18.93 26.67 24.91
C SER A 23 18.20 25.46 24.31
N GLU A 24 17.57 24.64 25.15
CA GLU A 24 16.65 23.67 24.73
C GLU A 24 15.43 24.34 24.11
N SER A 25 15.36 24.39 22.78
CA SER A 25 14.11 24.59 22.09
C SER A 25 13.22 23.39 22.49
N PRO A 26 11.98 23.60 22.99
CA PRO A 26 11.12 22.50 23.34
C PRO A 26 10.87 21.68 22.07
N ILE A 27 11.26 20.40 22.10
CA ILE A 27 10.79 19.41 21.14
C ILE A 27 9.27 19.52 21.22
N LYS A 28 8.64 20.12 20.20
CA LYS A 28 7.19 20.04 20.03
C LYS A 28 6.87 18.55 20.07
N SER A 29 6.25 18.08 21.14
CA SER A 29 5.61 16.77 21.17
C SER A 29 4.68 16.76 19.97
N ALA A 30 4.99 15.93 18.98
CA ALA A 30 4.04 15.67 17.91
C ALA A 30 2.77 15.24 18.63
N SER A 31 1.72 16.04 18.56
CA SER A 31 0.40 15.64 19.03
C SER A 31 0.12 14.33 18.30
N LEU A 32 0.02 13.24 19.05
CA LEU A 32 -0.36 11.96 18.49
C LEU A 32 -1.82 12.13 18.08
N ASP A 33 -2.06 12.48 16.82
CA ASP A 33 -3.40 12.59 16.29
C ASP A 33 -4.14 11.28 16.58
N LYS A 34 -5.32 11.40 17.14
CA LYS A 34 -6.20 10.30 17.54
C LYS A 34 -7.49 10.34 16.74
N ILE A 35 -8.10 9.19 16.59
CA ILE A 35 -9.51 9.09 16.19
C ILE A 35 -10.28 8.51 17.36
N VAL A 36 -11.44 9.10 17.60
CA VAL A 36 -12.40 8.63 18.57
C VAL A 36 -13.65 8.21 17.82
N VAL A 37 -14.13 6.99 18.11
CA VAL A 37 -15.30 6.37 17.47
C VAL A 37 -16.27 5.93 18.56
N THR A 38 -17.54 6.34 18.48
CA THR A 38 -18.63 5.79 19.29
C THR A 38 -19.44 4.84 18.41
N GLY A 39 -19.49 3.57 18.79
CA GLY A 39 -20.16 2.56 17.97
C GLY A 39 -21.67 2.54 18.08
N GLY A 40 -22.30 1.67 17.27
CA GLY A 40 -23.73 1.35 17.34
C GLY A 40 -24.64 2.14 16.39
N GLN A 41 -24.08 2.97 15.50
CA GLN A 41 -24.86 3.68 14.48
C GLN A 41 -24.81 2.95 13.13
N PRO A 42 -25.97 2.67 12.48
CA PRO A 42 -25.98 2.14 11.11
C PRO A 42 -25.48 3.20 10.13
N LEU A 43 -24.71 2.76 9.13
CA LEU A 43 -24.20 3.65 8.10
C LEU A 43 -25.18 3.79 6.94
N ASN A 44 -25.59 5.03 6.63
CA ASN A 44 -26.45 5.32 5.50
C ASN A 44 -25.94 6.53 4.73
N GLY A 45 -25.76 6.40 3.43
CA GLY A 45 -25.31 7.53 2.63
C GLY A 45 -24.51 7.13 1.39
N THR A 46 -23.76 8.10 0.90
CA THR A 46 -22.95 7.94 -0.31
C THR A 46 -21.51 8.30 -0.03
N ILE A 47 -20.60 7.39 -0.44
CA ILE A 47 -19.14 7.57 -0.30
C ILE A 47 -18.52 7.59 -1.69
N PRO A 48 -17.87 8.67 -2.12
CA PRO A 48 -17.04 8.67 -3.31
C PRO A 48 -15.75 7.88 -3.03
N ILE A 49 -15.44 6.89 -3.88
CA ILE A 49 -14.22 6.13 -3.77
C ILE A 49 -13.08 6.91 -4.42
N SER A 50 -11.99 7.11 -3.67
CA SER A 50 -10.80 7.83 -4.11
C SER A 50 -10.01 7.00 -5.13
N GLY A 51 -9.14 7.67 -5.87
CA GLY A 51 -8.16 6.97 -6.71
C GLY A 51 -7.26 6.05 -5.91
N ALA A 52 -6.91 4.89 -6.49
CA ALA A 52 -6.13 3.88 -5.82
C ALA A 52 -4.72 4.39 -5.49
N LYS A 53 -4.40 4.47 -4.21
CA LYS A 53 -3.04 4.80 -3.76
C LYS A 53 -1.99 3.93 -4.44
N ASN A 54 -2.28 2.64 -4.51
CA ASN A 54 -1.36 1.68 -5.09
C ASN A 54 -1.18 1.86 -6.60
N CYS A 55 -2.12 2.45 -7.34
CA CYS A 55 -1.93 2.92 -8.73
C CYS A 55 -1.13 4.22 -8.77
N ALA A 56 -1.58 5.22 -8.02
CA ALA A 56 -1.01 6.58 -8.07
C ALA A 56 0.51 6.60 -7.89
N LEU A 57 1.04 5.88 -6.89
CA LEU A 57 2.48 5.84 -6.61
C LEU A 57 3.31 5.31 -7.79
N LYS A 58 2.79 4.34 -8.55
CA LYS A 58 3.49 3.77 -9.72
C LYS A 58 3.37 4.66 -10.94
N LEU A 59 2.19 5.23 -11.15
CA LEU A 59 1.94 6.19 -12.21
C LEU A 59 2.83 7.43 -12.06
N MET A 60 3.07 7.89 -10.82
CA MET A 60 4.05 8.93 -10.53
C MET A 60 5.47 8.52 -10.95
N CYS A 61 5.87 7.26 -10.73
CA CYS A 61 7.16 6.75 -11.20
C CYS A 61 7.22 6.64 -12.73
N ALA A 62 6.12 6.25 -13.39
CA ALA A 62 6.04 6.15 -14.84
C ALA A 62 6.29 7.50 -15.54
N ALA A 63 5.93 8.61 -14.91
CA ALA A 63 6.22 9.95 -15.44
C ALA A 63 7.72 10.23 -15.63
N LEU A 64 8.62 9.52 -14.92
CA LEU A 64 10.07 9.61 -15.14
C LEU A 64 10.53 9.11 -16.51
N LEU A 65 9.70 8.33 -17.22
CA LEU A 65 10.04 7.74 -18.52
C LEU A 65 9.95 8.70 -19.69
N THR A 66 9.42 9.92 -19.49
CA THR A 66 9.28 10.93 -20.53
C THR A 66 9.75 12.30 -20.07
N ASP A 67 10.12 13.19 -20.99
CA ASP A 67 10.42 14.60 -20.72
C ASP A 67 9.19 15.50 -20.82
N GLN A 68 8.06 14.94 -21.26
CA GLN A 68 6.79 15.64 -21.39
C GLN A 68 5.96 15.51 -20.13
N SER A 69 5.02 16.44 -19.93
CA SER A 69 4.12 16.40 -18.79
C SER A 69 3.13 15.24 -18.89
N VAL A 70 2.95 14.53 -17.80
CA VAL A 70 1.92 13.50 -17.63
C VAL A 70 0.89 14.03 -16.64
N TYR A 71 -0.38 13.92 -17.00
CA TYR A 71 -1.51 14.42 -16.23
C TYR A 71 -2.31 13.25 -15.67
N PHE A 72 -2.67 13.33 -14.40
CA PHE A 72 -3.46 12.32 -13.70
C PHE A 72 -4.73 12.93 -13.14
N GLU A 73 -5.86 12.30 -13.44
CA GLU A 73 -7.16 12.57 -12.84
C GLU A 73 -7.44 11.54 -11.75
N ASN A 74 -8.39 11.82 -10.87
CA ASN A 74 -8.74 10.97 -9.72
C ASN A 74 -7.53 10.63 -8.83
N SER A 75 -6.61 11.58 -8.66
CA SER A 75 -5.41 11.39 -7.83
C SER A 75 -5.75 11.56 -6.35
N PRO A 76 -5.35 10.61 -5.47
CA PRO A 76 -5.60 10.67 -4.03
C PRO A 76 -4.60 11.61 -3.33
N ASN A 77 -4.66 12.89 -3.68
CA ASN A 77 -3.64 13.89 -3.38
C ASN A 77 -3.44 14.20 -1.89
N SER A 78 -4.43 13.89 -1.03
CA SER A 78 -4.35 14.15 0.41
C SER A 78 -3.57 13.11 1.20
N LEU A 79 -3.28 11.95 0.61
CA LEU A 79 -2.59 10.86 1.29
C LEU A 79 -1.13 11.20 1.63
N ARG A 80 -0.67 10.81 2.81
CA ARG A 80 0.73 11.01 3.24
C ARG A 80 1.75 10.34 2.31
N ASP A 81 1.44 9.17 1.77
CA ASP A 81 2.34 8.47 0.83
C ASP A 81 2.53 9.27 -0.48
N MET A 82 1.51 10.04 -0.93
CA MET A 82 1.62 10.95 -2.07
C MET A 82 2.61 12.08 -1.80
N ASN A 83 2.63 12.62 -0.56
CA ASN A 83 3.60 13.65 -0.17
C ASN A 83 5.03 13.09 -0.21
N SER A 84 5.24 11.87 0.31
CA SER A 84 6.56 11.21 0.29
C SER A 84 7.04 10.92 -1.12
N GLN A 85 6.15 10.50 -2.02
CA GLN A 85 6.50 10.27 -3.42
C GLN A 85 6.78 11.58 -4.17
N THR A 86 6.02 12.64 -3.89
CA THR A 86 6.27 13.99 -4.42
C THR A 86 7.65 14.48 -4.00
N GLU A 87 7.98 14.40 -2.70
CA GLU A 87 9.30 14.77 -2.18
C GLU A 87 10.44 14.03 -2.91
N LEU A 88 10.26 12.73 -3.20
CA LEU A 88 11.25 11.95 -3.96
C LEU A 88 11.39 12.46 -5.39
N LEU A 89 10.28 12.66 -6.10
CA LEU A 89 10.31 13.10 -7.49
C LEU A 89 10.87 14.53 -7.63
N GLU A 90 10.51 15.43 -6.73
CA GLU A 90 11.07 16.79 -6.68
C GLU A 90 12.57 16.78 -6.37
N HIS A 91 13.02 15.90 -5.45
CA HIS A 91 14.44 15.69 -5.20
C HIS A 91 15.19 15.23 -6.45
N LEU A 92 14.58 14.37 -7.27
CA LEU A 92 15.14 13.92 -8.55
C LEU A 92 15.17 15.05 -9.60
N GLY A 93 14.36 16.11 -9.44
CA GLY A 93 14.26 17.27 -10.34
C GLY A 93 12.94 17.36 -11.11
N CYS A 94 11.93 16.54 -10.78
CA CYS A 94 10.60 16.66 -11.36
C CYS A 94 9.89 17.92 -10.86
N SER A 95 9.05 18.51 -11.70
CA SER A 95 8.01 19.47 -11.29
C SER A 95 6.72 18.70 -11.04
N VAL A 96 6.16 18.79 -9.84
CA VAL A 96 4.91 18.14 -9.45
C VAL A 96 3.90 19.20 -9.04
N GLN A 97 2.72 19.20 -9.65
CA GLN A 97 1.61 20.08 -9.28
C GLN A 97 0.38 19.24 -8.92
N ARG A 98 -0.32 19.62 -7.84
CA ARG A 98 -1.51 18.92 -7.35
C ARG A 98 -2.60 19.94 -7.01
N GLU A 99 -3.81 19.72 -7.53
CA GLU A 99 -4.96 20.58 -7.27
C GLU A 99 -6.23 19.72 -7.21
N GLY A 100 -6.88 19.67 -6.05
CA GLY A 100 -8.02 18.76 -5.82
C GLY A 100 -7.62 17.30 -6.11
N SER A 101 -8.31 16.65 -7.03
CA SER A 101 -8.00 15.30 -7.50
C SER A 101 -7.17 15.27 -8.80
N LEU A 102 -6.64 16.41 -9.23
CA LEU A 102 -5.75 16.50 -10.39
C LEU A 102 -4.29 16.52 -9.96
N MET A 103 -3.43 15.91 -10.75
CA MET A 103 -1.97 15.95 -10.59
C MET A 103 -1.29 16.04 -11.94
N SER A 104 -0.23 16.84 -12.04
CA SER A 104 0.66 16.84 -13.19
C SER A 104 2.10 16.65 -12.77
N ILE A 105 2.86 15.88 -13.56
CA ILE A 105 4.29 15.62 -13.32
C ILE A 105 5.06 15.86 -14.60
N ASN A 106 6.12 16.65 -14.52
CA ASN A 106 7.08 16.85 -15.59
C ASN A 106 8.48 16.45 -15.12
N ALA A 107 9.10 15.52 -15.86
CA ALA A 107 10.44 15.01 -15.60
C ALA A 107 11.45 15.43 -16.71
N GLY A 108 11.26 16.62 -17.31
CA GLY A 108 12.13 17.14 -18.36
C GLY A 108 13.51 17.56 -17.86
N ASP A 109 13.65 17.94 -16.60
CA ASP A 109 14.88 18.50 -16.02
C ASP A 109 15.38 17.72 -14.80
N ILE A 110 15.68 16.43 -14.99
CA ILE A 110 16.19 15.57 -13.90
C ILE A 110 17.60 16.01 -13.47
N LYS A 111 17.73 16.36 -12.20
CA LYS A 111 18.96 16.88 -11.59
C LYS A 111 19.87 15.78 -11.03
N THR A 112 19.27 14.71 -10.50
CA THR A 112 19.99 13.58 -9.92
C THR A 112 19.28 12.26 -10.22
N LYS A 113 20.02 11.15 -10.25
CA LYS A 113 19.48 9.78 -10.37
C LYS A 113 19.66 9.04 -9.04
N THR A 114 19.87 9.79 -7.94
CA THR A 114 20.05 9.23 -6.59
C THR A 114 18.78 9.41 -5.77
N ALA A 115 18.17 8.32 -5.33
CA ALA A 115 17.08 8.29 -4.36
C ALA A 115 17.67 8.00 -2.96
N PRO A 116 17.78 9.02 -2.08
CA PRO A 116 18.54 8.93 -0.83
C PRO A 116 17.75 8.20 0.27
N TYR A 117 18.49 7.61 1.23
CA TYR A 117 17.95 6.85 2.34
C TYR A 117 16.85 7.60 3.12
N ASP A 118 17.06 8.87 3.46
CA ASP A 118 16.11 9.62 4.28
C ASP A 118 14.72 9.80 3.65
N ILE A 119 14.63 9.76 2.32
CA ILE A 119 13.36 9.81 1.60
C ILE A 119 12.83 8.38 1.39
N VAL A 120 13.67 7.47 0.89
CA VAL A 120 13.25 6.09 0.55
C VAL A 120 12.76 5.31 1.78
N ARG A 121 13.35 5.52 2.96
CA ARG A 121 12.92 4.86 4.21
C ARG A 121 11.48 5.18 4.62
N LYS A 122 10.94 6.33 4.18
CA LYS A 122 9.58 6.77 4.53
C LYS A 122 8.52 5.91 3.84
N MET A 123 8.83 5.42 2.63
CA MET A 123 7.88 4.68 1.81
C MET A 123 8.58 3.65 0.92
N ARG A 124 8.23 2.37 1.12
CA ARG A 124 8.85 1.27 0.37
C ARG A 124 8.65 1.36 -1.16
N GLY A 125 7.52 1.94 -1.61
CA GLY A 125 7.22 2.16 -3.03
C GLY A 125 8.26 3.00 -3.77
N SER A 126 9.10 3.73 -3.04
CA SER A 126 10.19 4.54 -3.60
C SER A 126 11.20 3.74 -4.42
N ILE A 127 11.32 2.41 -4.20
CA ILE A 127 12.17 1.51 -5.01
C ILE A 127 11.77 1.50 -6.50
N LEU A 128 10.52 1.85 -6.81
CA LEU A 128 9.99 1.80 -8.18
C LEU A 128 10.54 2.88 -9.11
N VAL A 129 11.30 3.86 -8.59
CA VAL A 129 12.04 4.79 -9.45
C VAL A 129 13.25 4.14 -10.12
N LEU A 130 13.70 2.95 -9.63
CA LEU A 130 14.88 2.26 -10.13
C LEU A 130 14.77 1.91 -11.62
N GLY A 131 13.68 1.26 -12.03
CA GLY A 131 13.45 0.86 -13.42
C GLY A 131 13.38 2.05 -14.37
N PRO A 132 12.52 3.05 -14.14
CA PRO A 132 12.43 4.25 -14.97
C PRO A 132 13.74 5.03 -15.08
N LEU A 133 14.45 5.26 -13.96
CA LEU A 133 15.74 5.96 -14.00
C LEU A 133 16.78 5.19 -14.82
N LEU A 134 16.89 3.88 -14.59
CA LEU A 134 17.84 3.04 -15.31
C LEU A 134 17.51 2.96 -16.82
N ALA A 135 16.22 2.82 -17.17
CA ALA A 135 15.80 2.70 -18.55
C ALA A 135 16.00 3.99 -19.35
N ARG A 136 15.71 5.14 -18.76
CA ARG A 136 15.80 6.43 -19.46
C ARG A 136 17.18 7.05 -19.41
N PHE A 137 17.87 6.95 -18.27
CA PHE A 137 19.14 7.66 -18.04
C PHE A 137 20.37 6.75 -18.03
N GLY A 138 20.19 5.44 -18.11
CA GLY A 138 21.28 4.45 -18.12
C GLY A 138 21.93 4.22 -16.75
N GLU A 139 21.52 4.94 -15.71
CA GLU A 139 22.04 4.79 -14.35
C GLU A 139 21.01 5.13 -13.29
N ALA A 140 21.10 4.47 -12.14
CA ALA A 140 20.30 4.78 -10.96
C ALA A 140 21.05 4.39 -9.69
N LYS A 141 20.94 5.23 -8.65
CA LYS A 141 21.42 4.92 -7.29
C LYS A 141 20.23 5.05 -6.35
N VAL A 142 19.72 3.93 -5.85
CA VAL A 142 18.50 3.92 -5.02
C VAL A 142 18.83 3.25 -3.69
N SER A 143 18.54 3.94 -2.58
CA SER A 143 18.68 3.34 -1.26
C SER A 143 17.81 2.10 -1.14
N LEU A 144 18.32 1.07 -0.46
CA LEU A 144 17.49 -0.05 -0.06
C LEU A 144 16.33 0.46 0.81
N PRO A 145 15.10 0.05 0.54
CA PRO A 145 13.98 0.45 1.36
C PRO A 145 14.12 -0.14 2.77
N GLY A 146 13.78 0.63 3.78
CA GLY A 146 13.76 0.17 5.17
C GLY A 146 12.85 -1.05 5.37
N GLY A 147 12.97 -1.72 6.50
CA GLY A 147 12.12 -2.83 6.88
C GLY A 147 10.64 -2.45 6.88
N CYS A 148 9.78 -3.43 6.65
CA CYS A 148 8.32 -3.26 6.72
C CYS A 148 7.79 -4.04 7.92
N ALA A 149 6.89 -3.43 8.69
CA ALA A 149 6.30 -4.07 9.87
C ALA A 149 5.60 -5.40 9.55
N ILE A 150 5.01 -5.52 8.36
CA ILE A 150 4.23 -6.71 7.94
C ILE A 150 5.08 -7.85 7.36
N GLY A 151 6.39 -7.69 7.20
CA GLY A 151 7.28 -8.77 6.73
C GLY A 151 8.43 -8.32 5.84
N THR A 152 9.30 -9.27 5.53
CA THR A 152 10.41 -9.08 4.60
C THR A 152 9.89 -8.94 3.17
N ARG A 153 10.39 -7.96 2.45
CA ARG A 153 10.07 -7.75 1.03
C ARG A 153 11.38 -7.55 0.27
N PRO A 154 12.11 -8.62 0.01
CA PRO A 154 13.40 -8.52 -0.67
C PRO A 154 13.23 -7.88 -2.05
N VAL A 155 14.25 -7.14 -2.48
CA VAL A 155 14.30 -6.48 -3.80
C VAL A 155 15.04 -7.31 -4.83
N ASP A 156 15.40 -8.55 -4.48
CA ASP A 156 16.19 -9.49 -5.30
C ASP A 156 15.57 -9.75 -6.67
N MET A 157 14.23 -9.88 -6.74
CA MET A 157 13.54 -10.07 -8.02
C MET A 157 13.66 -8.86 -8.95
N HIS A 158 13.65 -7.63 -8.39
CA HIS A 158 13.88 -6.42 -9.19
C HIS A 158 15.31 -6.42 -9.75
N ILE A 159 16.29 -6.73 -8.91
CA ILE A 159 17.71 -6.72 -9.27
C ILE A 159 17.99 -7.78 -10.33
N LYS A 160 17.66 -9.05 -10.06
CA LYS A 160 17.90 -10.16 -10.99
C LYS A 160 17.28 -9.92 -12.37
N ALA A 161 16.03 -9.45 -12.40
CA ALA A 161 15.35 -9.19 -13.66
C ALA A 161 16.00 -8.04 -14.45
N LEU A 162 16.47 -6.99 -13.79
CA LEU A 162 17.22 -5.91 -14.46
C LEU A 162 18.60 -6.40 -14.93
N GLU A 163 19.26 -7.32 -14.20
CA GLU A 163 20.51 -7.98 -14.64
C GLU A 163 20.27 -8.85 -15.89
N GLU A 164 19.15 -9.58 -15.97
CA GLU A 164 18.75 -10.30 -17.19
C GLU A 164 18.54 -9.36 -18.40
N MET A 165 18.16 -8.09 -18.14
CA MET A 165 18.10 -7.04 -19.17
C MET A 165 19.46 -6.40 -19.46
N GLY A 166 20.56 -6.93 -18.91
CA GLY A 166 21.93 -6.51 -19.14
C GLY A 166 22.45 -5.43 -18.18
N ALA A 167 21.70 -5.05 -17.16
CA ALA A 167 22.19 -4.10 -16.17
C ALA A 167 23.32 -4.69 -15.33
N VAL A 168 24.31 -3.86 -14.95
CA VAL A 168 25.32 -4.18 -13.95
C VAL A 168 24.88 -3.54 -12.64
N ILE A 169 24.65 -4.37 -11.62
CA ILE A 169 24.13 -3.92 -10.34
C ILE A 169 25.08 -4.29 -9.20
N SER A 170 25.37 -3.35 -8.33
CA SER A 170 26.09 -3.58 -7.08
C SER A 170 25.33 -3.05 -5.89
N LEU A 171 25.47 -3.74 -4.76
CA LEU A 171 24.96 -3.30 -3.47
C LEU A 171 26.13 -2.76 -2.66
N ASP A 172 26.08 -1.47 -2.34
CA ASP A 172 27.16 -0.82 -1.61
C ASP A 172 26.59 0.26 -0.67
N GLU A 173 27.05 0.30 0.56
CA GLU A 173 26.62 1.25 1.61
C GLU A 173 25.07 1.34 1.79
N GLY A 174 24.36 0.24 1.54
CA GLY A 174 22.89 0.22 1.62
C GLY A 174 22.18 0.79 0.39
N TYR A 175 22.90 1.00 -0.72
CA TYR A 175 22.37 1.45 -2.00
C TYR A 175 22.44 0.37 -3.07
N ILE A 176 21.45 0.35 -3.93
CA ILE A 176 21.46 -0.33 -5.22
C ILE A 176 22.08 0.65 -6.23
N ASN A 177 23.28 0.34 -6.71
CA ASN A 177 23.93 1.09 -7.78
C ASN A 177 23.74 0.30 -9.08
N ALA A 178 22.93 0.82 -10.00
CA ALA A 178 22.59 0.15 -11.24
C ALA A 178 23.08 0.97 -12.44
N LYS A 179 23.67 0.27 -13.44
CA LYS A 179 24.08 0.83 -14.73
C LYS A 179 23.59 -0.06 -15.86
N ALA A 180 22.92 0.55 -16.84
CA ALA A 180 22.55 -0.12 -18.07
C ALA A 180 23.79 -0.37 -18.98
N PRO A 181 23.74 -1.39 -19.85
CA PRO A 181 24.79 -1.60 -20.83
C PRO A 181 24.85 -0.44 -21.84
N GLN A 182 25.95 -0.37 -22.58
CA GLN A 182 26.10 0.62 -23.64
C GLN A 182 24.94 0.49 -24.65
N GLY A 183 24.19 1.56 -24.81
CA GLY A 183 23.03 1.62 -25.69
C GLY A 183 21.69 1.28 -25.01
N GLY A 184 21.66 1.14 -23.67
CA GLY A 184 20.43 0.94 -22.89
C GLY A 184 20.10 -0.51 -22.58
N LEU A 185 19.08 -0.72 -21.78
CA LEU A 185 18.58 -2.04 -21.41
C LEU A 185 18.19 -2.85 -22.64
N GLN A 186 18.34 -4.18 -22.57
CA GLN A 186 17.99 -5.11 -23.63
C GLN A 186 16.73 -5.90 -23.25
N GLY A 187 15.89 -6.19 -24.25
CA GLY A 187 14.74 -7.08 -24.05
C GLY A 187 15.19 -8.48 -23.62
N ALA A 188 14.44 -9.06 -22.68
CA ALA A 188 14.77 -10.35 -22.08
C ALA A 188 13.51 -11.19 -21.83
N ARG A 189 13.70 -12.51 -21.63
CA ARG A 189 12.65 -13.41 -21.13
C ARG A 189 12.86 -13.61 -19.64
N ILE A 190 11.98 -13.01 -18.83
CA ILE A 190 12.08 -12.97 -17.38
C ILE A 190 10.99 -13.87 -16.79
N LEU A 191 11.38 -14.83 -15.97
CA LEU A 191 10.47 -15.68 -15.22
C LEU A 191 10.55 -15.33 -13.73
N PHE A 192 9.50 -14.78 -13.17
CA PHE A 192 9.43 -14.53 -11.73
C PHE A 192 9.25 -15.86 -10.98
N PRO A 193 10.10 -16.18 -9.98
CA PRO A 193 9.99 -17.44 -9.21
C PRO A 193 8.71 -17.48 -8.35
N LYS A 194 8.18 -16.33 -8.03
CA LYS A 194 6.87 -16.12 -7.39
C LYS A 194 6.26 -14.82 -7.90
N VAL A 195 4.94 -14.71 -7.86
CA VAL A 195 4.24 -13.49 -8.23
C VAL A 195 4.70 -12.33 -7.35
N SER A 196 5.08 -11.22 -7.97
CA SER A 196 5.51 -10.01 -7.29
C SER A 196 4.97 -8.78 -7.99
N VAL A 197 4.05 -8.08 -7.33
CA VAL A 197 3.48 -6.83 -7.84
C VAL A 197 4.57 -5.80 -8.11
N GLY A 198 5.41 -5.51 -7.12
CA GLY A 198 6.46 -4.50 -7.26
C GLY A 198 7.51 -4.82 -8.34
N ALA A 199 7.94 -6.09 -8.46
CA ALA A 199 8.87 -6.48 -9.52
C ALA A 199 8.20 -6.36 -10.90
N THR A 200 6.96 -6.82 -11.05
CA THR A 200 6.20 -6.67 -12.30
C THR A 200 6.08 -5.20 -12.71
N GLU A 201 5.70 -4.31 -11.80
CA GLU A 201 5.59 -2.87 -12.06
C GLU A 201 6.91 -2.23 -12.50
N ASN A 202 7.98 -2.55 -11.79
CA ASN A 202 9.30 -1.98 -12.06
C ASN A 202 9.84 -2.42 -13.42
N LEU A 203 9.69 -3.72 -13.73
CA LEU A 203 10.13 -4.29 -15.00
C LEU A 203 9.23 -3.87 -16.17
N LEU A 204 7.92 -3.75 -15.94
CA LEU A 204 6.97 -3.23 -16.93
C LEU A 204 7.39 -1.82 -17.38
N MET A 205 7.72 -0.94 -16.43
CA MET A 205 8.22 0.40 -16.73
C MET A 205 9.59 0.36 -17.43
N ALA A 206 10.55 -0.40 -16.91
CA ALA A 206 11.90 -0.47 -17.47
C ALA A 206 11.92 -1.02 -18.91
N ALA A 207 11.10 -2.01 -19.20
CA ALA A 207 11.04 -2.68 -20.49
C ALA A 207 10.49 -1.78 -21.61
N THR A 208 9.72 -0.72 -21.29
CA THR A 208 9.15 0.19 -22.32
C THR A 208 10.21 0.89 -23.15
N LEU A 209 11.39 1.16 -22.61
CA LEU A 209 12.51 1.81 -23.29
C LEU A 209 13.68 0.85 -23.58
N ALA A 210 13.55 -0.44 -23.30
CA ALA A 210 14.58 -1.45 -23.60
C ALA A 210 14.63 -1.74 -25.11
N LYS A 211 15.78 -2.17 -25.61
CA LYS A 211 15.94 -2.56 -27.03
C LYS A 211 15.41 -3.98 -27.25
N GLY A 212 14.45 -4.14 -28.14
CA GLY A 212 13.85 -5.43 -28.48
C GLY A 212 12.62 -5.75 -27.62
N THR A 213 12.34 -7.03 -27.43
CA THR A 213 11.11 -7.51 -26.77
C THR A 213 11.44 -8.09 -25.40
N THR A 214 10.71 -7.65 -24.39
CA THR A 214 10.73 -8.24 -23.04
C THR A 214 9.46 -9.06 -22.82
N ILE A 215 9.61 -10.27 -22.27
CA ILE A 215 8.50 -11.13 -21.88
C ILE A 215 8.60 -11.37 -20.38
N LEU A 216 7.61 -10.93 -19.63
CA LEU A 216 7.49 -11.18 -18.20
C LEU A 216 6.55 -12.37 -18.01
N SER A 217 7.03 -13.47 -17.44
CA SER A 217 6.26 -14.67 -17.13
C SER A 217 6.06 -14.81 -15.62
N ASN A 218 4.94 -15.39 -15.21
CA ASN A 218 4.44 -15.39 -13.82
C ASN A 218 4.31 -13.97 -13.25
N ALA A 219 3.86 -13.05 -14.11
CA ALA A 219 3.63 -11.64 -13.78
C ALA A 219 2.44 -11.48 -12.84
N ALA A 220 2.42 -10.42 -12.06
CA ALA A 220 1.27 -10.00 -11.27
C ALA A 220 0.12 -9.56 -12.18
N LYS A 221 -1.13 -9.85 -11.76
CA LYS A 221 -2.35 -9.63 -12.57
C LYS A 221 -3.27 -8.57 -11.98
N GLU A 222 -2.88 -7.95 -10.88
CA GLU A 222 -3.67 -6.97 -10.16
C GLU A 222 -4.19 -5.87 -11.08
N PRO A 223 -5.40 -5.33 -10.85
CA PRO A 223 -5.94 -4.21 -11.60
C PRO A 223 -4.97 -3.02 -11.68
N GLU A 224 -4.16 -2.83 -10.64
CA GLU A 224 -3.13 -1.80 -10.56
C GLU A 224 -1.99 -2.00 -11.58
N ILE A 225 -1.69 -3.26 -11.97
CA ILE A 225 -0.74 -3.57 -13.06
C ILE A 225 -1.34 -3.20 -14.41
N VAL A 226 -2.63 -3.51 -14.59
CA VAL A 226 -3.36 -3.16 -15.82
C VAL A 226 -3.43 -1.65 -15.99
N ASP A 227 -3.77 -0.91 -14.94
CA ASP A 227 -3.86 0.55 -14.91
C ASP A 227 -2.52 1.22 -15.27
N LEU A 228 -1.41 0.72 -14.70
CA LEU A 228 -0.06 1.17 -15.06
C LEU A 228 0.24 0.89 -16.54
N GLY A 229 -0.06 -0.32 -17.02
CA GLY A 229 0.17 -0.71 -18.41
C GLY A 229 -0.65 0.14 -19.40
N GLU A 230 -1.91 0.42 -19.09
CA GLU A 230 -2.78 1.29 -19.89
C GLU A 230 -2.25 2.74 -19.96
N CYS A 231 -1.75 3.27 -18.84
CA CYS A 231 -1.08 4.56 -18.82
C CYS A 231 0.16 4.57 -19.73
N LEU A 232 1.03 3.56 -19.62
CA LEU A 232 2.22 3.42 -20.46
C LEU A 232 1.85 3.29 -21.95
N ILE A 233 0.78 2.58 -22.29
CA ILE A 233 0.27 2.50 -23.68
C ILE A 233 -0.18 3.88 -24.17
N LYS A 234 -0.90 4.65 -23.35
CA LYS A 234 -1.26 6.05 -23.70
C LYS A 234 -0.01 6.92 -23.89
N MET A 235 1.06 6.65 -23.15
CA MET A 235 2.36 7.30 -23.33
C MET A 235 3.10 6.83 -24.60
N GLY A 236 2.62 5.81 -25.28
CA GLY A 236 3.18 5.30 -26.54
C GLY A 236 3.93 3.97 -26.41
N ALA A 237 3.88 3.30 -25.29
CA ALA A 237 4.43 1.96 -25.11
C ALA A 237 3.62 0.91 -25.90
N LYS A 238 4.28 -0.18 -26.27
CA LYS A 238 3.68 -1.34 -26.94
C LYS A 238 3.65 -2.51 -25.98
N ILE A 239 2.51 -2.75 -25.38
CA ILE A 239 2.32 -3.77 -24.32
C ILE A 239 1.12 -4.63 -24.67
N THR A 240 1.24 -5.95 -24.49
CA THR A 240 0.15 -6.91 -24.62
C THR A 240 0.18 -7.89 -23.43
N GLY A 241 -0.95 -8.56 -23.16
CA GLY A 241 -1.05 -9.53 -22.09
C GLY A 241 -1.26 -8.95 -20.67
N LEU A 242 -1.61 -7.65 -20.56
CA LEU A 242 -1.97 -7.07 -19.26
C LEU A 242 -3.11 -7.85 -18.60
N GLY A 243 -3.03 -8.05 -17.28
CA GLY A 243 -4.00 -8.83 -16.52
C GLY A 243 -3.86 -10.34 -16.67
N THR A 244 -2.88 -10.82 -17.43
CA THR A 244 -2.53 -12.25 -17.55
C THR A 244 -1.19 -12.56 -16.87
N GLU A 245 -0.83 -13.83 -16.77
CA GLU A 245 0.45 -14.24 -16.20
C GLU A 245 1.65 -13.97 -17.13
N THR A 246 1.41 -13.58 -18.39
CA THR A 246 2.47 -13.28 -19.35
C THR A 246 2.22 -11.93 -19.98
N ILE A 247 3.15 -10.99 -19.76
CA ILE A 247 3.11 -9.65 -20.32
C ILE A 247 4.27 -9.53 -21.32
N THR A 248 3.96 -9.08 -22.54
CA THR A 248 4.94 -8.82 -23.61
C THR A 248 5.05 -7.33 -23.86
N ILE A 249 6.26 -6.81 -23.84
CA ILE A 249 6.58 -5.41 -24.02
C ILE A 249 7.59 -5.29 -25.18
N GLU A 250 7.22 -4.56 -26.25
CA GLU A 250 8.15 -4.14 -27.29
C GLU A 250 8.69 -2.76 -26.92
N GLY A 251 9.98 -2.65 -26.73
CA GLY A 251 10.63 -1.41 -26.37
C GLY A 251 10.51 -0.36 -27.49
N VAL A 252 10.35 0.91 -27.09
CA VAL A 252 10.25 2.06 -28.00
C VAL A 252 11.38 3.05 -27.74
N ALA A 253 11.68 3.88 -28.75
CA ALA A 253 12.77 4.84 -28.65
C ALA A 253 12.51 5.96 -27.63
N ALA A 254 11.25 6.35 -27.44
CA ALA A 254 10.82 7.38 -26.50
C ALA A 254 9.34 7.23 -26.16
N LEU A 255 8.96 7.66 -24.96
CA LEU A 255 7.57 7.85 -24.57
C LEU A 255 7.21 9.34 -24.56
N LYS A 256 5.93 9.63 -24.67
CA LYS A 256 5.36 10.99 -24.69
C LYS A 256 4.51 11.26 -23.44
N GLY A 257 4.12 12.51 -23.25
CA GLY A 257 3.13 12.88 -22.24
C GLY A 257 1.76 12.26 -22.54
N ALA A 258 0.97 12.05 -21.47
CA ALA A 258 -0.37 11.50 -21.58
C ALA A 258 -1.28 12.04 -20.46
N THR A 259 -2.59 11.89 -20.63
CA THR A 259 -3.59 12.06 -19.57
C THR A 259 -4.17 10.69 -19.21
N HIS A 260 -4.17 10.38 -17.91
CA HIS A 260 -4.67 9.11 -17.40
C HIS A 260 -5.51 9.32 -16.14
N SER A 261 -6.68 8.70 -16.08
CA SER A 261 -7.52 8.70 -14.88
C SER A 261 -7.17 7.48 -14.04
N ILE A 262 -6.77 7.73 -12.79
CA ILE A 262 -6.33 6.70 -11.84
C ILE A 262 -7.53 5.82 -11.46
N LEU A 263 -7.34 4.52 -11.49
CA LEU A 263 -8.33 3.52 -11.08
C LEU A 263 -8.85 3.79 -9.66
N PRO A 264 -10.16 3.66 -9.39
CA PRO A 264 -10.68 3.78 -8.02
C PRO A 264 -10.12 2.67 -7.11
N ASP A 265 -9.89 3.02 -5.83
CA ASP A 265 -9.26 2.12 -4.86
C ASP A 265 -10.21 1.00 -4.42
N ARG A 266 -9.98 -0.21 -4.95
CA ARG A 266 -10.75 -1.41 -4.60
C ARG A 266 -10.63 -1.79 -3.12
N ILE A 267 -9.51 -1.47 -2.46
CA ILE A 267 -9.33 -1.78 -1.04
C ILE A 267 -10.10 -0.80 -0.17
N GLU A 268 -10.15 0.46 -0.56
CA GLU A 268 -11.02 1.45 0.08
C GLU A 268 -12.50 1.03 -0.08
N ALA A 269 -12.92 0.67 -1.29
CA ALA A 269 -14.28 0.20 -1.55
C ALA A 269 -14.62 -1.05 -0.72
N GLY A 270 -13.75 -2.06 -0.71
CA GLY A 270 -13.91 -3.26 0.11
C GLY A 270 -14.02 -2.95 1.61
N THR A 271 -13.27 -1.98 2.09
CA THR A 271 -13.32 -1.54 3.50
C THR A 271 -14.69 -0.94 3.83
N TYR A 272 -15.26 -0.08 2.98
CA TYR A 272 -16.60 0.49 3.23
C TYR A 272 -17.74 -0.51 3.03
N ILE A 273 -17.56 -1.51 2.15
CA ILE A 273 -18.49 -2.64 2.07
C ILE A 273 -18.54 -3.38 3.41
N ILE A 274 -17.38 -3.66 4.00
CA ILE A 274 -17.29 -4.32 5.30
C ILE A 274 -17.89 -3.43 6.40
N ALA A 275 -17.62 -2.12 6.37
CA ALA A 275 -18.20 -1.16 7.33
C ALA A 275 -19.73 -1.24 7.33
N ALA A 276 -20.36 -1.17 6.15
CA ALA A 276 -21.83 -1.32 6.02
C ALA A 276 -22.29 -2.71 6.49
N GLY A 277 -21.56 -3.76 6.12
CA GLY A 277 -21.83 -5.12 6.55
C GLY A 277 -21.81 -5.31 8.06
N MET A 278 -20.92 -4.63 8.77
CA MET A 278 -20.81 -4.71 10.24
C MET A 278 -21.86 -3.84 10.96
N THR A 279 -22.10 -2.63 10.48
CA THR A 279 -22.98 -1.64 11.16
C THR A 279 -24.45 -1.78 10.78
N GLY A 280 -24.76 -2.45 9.67
CA GLY A 280 -26.07 -2.40 9.03
C GLY A 280 -26.29 -1.08 8.27
N GLY A 281 -27.47 -0.94 7.62
CA GLY A 281 -27.83 0.23 6.83
C GLY A 281 -27.55 0.05 5.33
N THR A 282 -27.45 1.18 4.61
CA THR A 282 -27.23 1.18 3.16
C THR A 282 -26.18 2.20 2.76
N LEU A 283 -25.09 1.73 2.16
CA LEU A 283 -24.07 2.59 1.57
C LEU A 283 -24.07 2.47 0.04
N LYS A 284 -23.96 3.61 -0.62
CA LYS A 284 -23.67 3.75 -2.04
C LYS A 284 -22.23 4.17 -2.21
N LEU A 285 -21.39 3.34 -2.82
CA LEU A 285 -19.98 3.61 -3.10
C LEU A 285 -19.86 4.07 -4.55
N GLN A 286 -19.60 5.36 -4.76
CA GLN A 286 -19.50 5.94 -6.10
C GLN A 286 -18.19 5.60 -6.77
N ASN A 287 -18.26 5.33 -8.07
CA ASN A 287 -17.11 4.97 -8.92
C ASN A 287 -16.35 3.73 -8.43
N ALA A 288 -17.03 2.76 -7.83
CA ALA A 288 -16.42 1.51 -7.38
C ALA A 288 -16.71 0.37 -8.36
N ARG A 289 -15.74 -0.55 -8.52
CA ARG A 289 -15.82 -1.67 -9.48
C ARG A 289 -15.80 -3.00 -8.76
N ILE A 290 -16.92 -3.72 -8.80
CA ILE A 290 -17.09 -5.02 -8.12
C ILE A 290 -16.18 -6.10 -8.72
N GLU A 291 -15.91 -6.04 -10.04
CA GLU A 291 -15.06 -6.99 -10.74
C GLU A 291 -13.62 -7.04 -10.22
N HIS A 292 -13.15 -5.95 -9.60
CA HIS A 292 -11.83 -5.91 -8.98
C HIS A 292 -11.76 -6.54 -7.58
N LEU A 293 -12.92 -6.97 -7.07
CA LEU A 293 -13.09 -7.54 -5.73
C LEU A 293 -13.76 -8.93 -5.75
N SER A 294 -13.78 -9.62 -6.87
CA SER A 294 -14.57 -10.84 -7.07
C SER A 294 -14.38 -11.90 -5.98
N ALA A 295 -13.14 -12.17 -5.54
CA ALA A 295 -12.87 -13.11 -4.45
C ALA A 295 -13.47 -12.63 -3.11
N ALA A 296 -13.35 -11.35 -2.79
CA ALA A 296 -13.94 -10.77 -1.58
C ALA A 296 -15.47 -10.78 -1.63
N MET A 297 -16.07 -10.54 -2.81
CA MET A 297 -17.53 -10.58 -2.99
C MET A 297 -18.10 -11.97 -2.71
N GLY A 298 -17.45 -13.04 -3.19
CA GLY A 298 -17.85 -14.42 -2.89
C GLY A 298 -17.87 -14.72 -1.38
N LEU A 299 -16.87 -14.23 -0.65
CA LEU A 299 -16.77 -14.38 0.80
C LEU A 299 -17.81 -13.53 1.55
N LEU A 300 -18.05 -12.29 1.13
CA LEU A 300 -19.07 -11.41 1.72
C LEU A 300 -20.46 -11.98 1.55
N SER A 301 -20.79 -12.55 0.39
CA SER A 301 -22.05 -13.23 0.16
C SER A 301 -22.21 -14.45 1.08
N GLN A 302 -21.18 -15.27 1.27
CA GLN A 302 -21.19 -16.38 2.23
C GLN A 302 -21.39 -15.90 3.67
N ALA A 303 -20.84 -14.72 4.01
CA ALA A 303 -20.99 -14.08 5.32
C ALA A 303 -22.41 -13.46 5.52
N GLY A 304 -23.25 -13.42 4.48
CA GLY A 304 -24.59 -12.83 4.52
C GLY A 304 -24.64 -11.34 4.26
N ILE A 305 -23.66 -10.79 3.53
CA ILE A 305 -23.61 -9.37 3.12
C ILE A 305 -23.91 -9.29 1.62
N GLU A 306 -25.01 -8.62 1.27
CA GLU A 306 -25.41 -8.42 -0.11
C GLU A 306 -24.78 -7.18 -0.70
N VAL A 307 -24.17 -7.35 -1.88
CA VAL A 307 -23.46 -6.30 -2.61
C VAL A 307 -23.91 -6.33 -4.07
N GLU A 308 -24.37 -5.18 -4.57
CA GLU A 308 -24.90 -5.04 -5.93
C GLU A 308 -24.11 -3.98 -6.70
N GLN A 309 -23.81 -4.26 -7.99
CA GLN A 309 -23.31 -3.25 -8.93
C GLN A 309 -24.48 -2.48 -9.53
N SER A 310 -24.48 -1.17 -9.40
CA SER A 310 -25.50 -0.28 -9.97
C SER A 310 -24.84 0.76 -10.87
N GLY A 311 -24.71 0.45 -12.16
CA GLY A 311 -23.94 1.29 -13.09
C GLY A 311 -22.46 1.34 -12.72
N ALA A 312 -21.93 2.53 -12.48
CA ALA A 312 -20.55 2.76 -12.02
C ALA A 312 -20.39 2.68 -10.49
N ASP A 313 -21.48 2.41 -9.74
CA ASP A 313 -21.50 2.47 -8.29
C ASP A 313 -21.77 1.07 -7.70
N ILE A 314 -21.31 0.85 -6.46
CA ILE A 314 -21.65 -0.33 -5.67
C ILE A 314 -22.68 0.08 -4.61
N ILE A 315 -23.73 -0.74 -4.45
CA ILE A 315 -24.68 -0.60 -3.36
C ILE A 315 -24.48 -1.78 -2.41
N VAL A 316 -24.33 -1.45 -1.14
CA VAL A 316 -24.28 -2.42 -0.04
C VAL A 316 -25.49 -2.18 0.84
N HIS A 317 -26.30 -3.21 1.01
CA HIS A 317 -27.45 -3.16 1.92
C HIS A 317 -27.35 -4.33 2.90
N ARG A 318 -27.59 -4.04 4.16
CA ARG A 318 -27.72 -5.08 5.16
C ARG A 318 -28.70 -4.68 6.26
N GLU A 319 -29.64 -5.59 6.51
CA GLU A 319 -30.41 -5.56 7.74
C GLU A 319 -29.56 -6.06 8.91
N ILE A 320 -29.82 -5.56 10.12
CA ILE A 320 -29.08 -5.99 11.31
C ILE A 320 -29.33 -7.49 11.55
N GLY A 321 -28.25 -8.26 11.59
CA GLY A 321 -28.27 -9.69 11.83
C GLY A 321 -26.85 -10.20 12.10
N ARG A 322 -26.69 -11.47 12.49
CA ARG A 322 -25.36 -12.03 12.70
C ARG A 322 -24.70 -12.39 11.37
N ILE A 323 -23.42 -12.00 11.23
CA ILE A 323 -22.55 -12.40 10.13
C ILE A 323 -22.21 -13.87 10.29
N GLN A 324 -22.17 -14.64 9.20
CA GLN A 324 -21.73 -16.04 9.26
C GLN A 324 -20.21 -16.13 9.32
N GLY A 325 -19.71 -17.09 10.10
CA GLY A 325 -18.29 -17.43 10.10
C GLY A 325 -17.88 -18.02 8.75
N ILE A 326 -16.75 -17.56 8.22
CA ILE A 326 -16.19 -18.00 6.94
C ILE A 326 -14.67 -18.18 7.04
N ASP A 327 -14.14 -19.08 6.22
CA ASP A 327 -12.69 -19.27 6.11
C ASP A 327 -12.12 -18.41 4.98
N ILE A 328 -10.95 -17.82 5.22
CA ILE A 328 -10.28 -16.90 4.31
C ILE A 328 -8.82 -17.30 4.13
N MET A 329 -8.36 -17.32 2.89
CA MET A 329 -6.95 -17.47 2.56
C MET A 329 -6.52 -16.33 1.65
N THR A 330 -5.48 -15.59 2.04
CA THR A 330 -4.94 -14.55 1.16
C THR A 330 -4.15 -15.17 0.03
N GLU A 331 -4.34 -14.65 -1.18
CA GLU A 331 -3.66 -15.12 -2.39
C GLU A 331 -3.36 -13.95 -3.34
N PRO A 332 -2.39 -14.08 -4.26
CA PRO A 332 -2.23 -13.13 -5.35
C PRO A 332 -3.52 -12.99 -6.16
N TYR A 333 -3.75 -11.80 -6.73
CA TYR A 333 -4.93 -11.56 -7.57
C TYR A 333 -5.03 -12.59 -8.72
N PRO A 334 -6.24 -13.15 -9.01
CA PRO A 334 -7.56 -12.71 -8.54
C PRO A 334 -8.02 -13.35 -7.23
N GLY A 335 -7.14 -13.97 -6.44
CA GLY A 335 -7.47 -14.47 -5.12
C GLY A 335 -7.77 -13.37 -4.10
N PHE A 336 -8.03 -13.76 -2.86
CA PHE A 336 -8.41 -12.81 -1.81
C PHE A 336 -7.25 -11.89 -1.42
N PRO A 337 -7.42 -10.55 -1.51
CA PRO A 337 -6.33 -9.61 -1.30
C PRO A 337 -5.92 -9.53 0.18
N THR A 338 -4.63 -9.70 0.45
CA THR A 338 -4.06 -9.54 1.79
C THR A 338 -4.35 -8.15 2.40
N ASP A 339 -4.62 -7.12 1.59
CA ASP A 339 -4.95 -5.77 2.03
C ASP A 339 -6.37 -5.64 2.63
N LEU A 340 -7.24 -6.67 2.50
CA LEU A 340 -8.54 -6.75 3.18
C LEU A 340 -8.56 -7.72 4.36
N GLN A 341 -7.46 -8.42 4.63
CA GLN A 341 -7.38 -9.45 5.66
C GLN A 341 -7.76 -8.93 7.06
N ALA A 342 -7.20 -7.79 7.48
CA ALA A 342 -7.47 -7.23 8.81
C ALA A 342 -8.92 -6.75 8.97
N GLN A 343 -9.52 -6.19 7.91
CA GLN A 343 -10.92 -5.73 7.90
C GLN A 343 -11.88 -6.91 8.02
N PHE A 344 -11.64 -8.00 7.28
CA PHE A 344 -12.43 -9.22 7.41
C PHE A 344 -12.27 -9.86 8.79
N MET A 345 -11.08 -9.80 9.39
CA MET A 345 -10.86 -10.31 10.74
C MET A 345 -11.64 -9.51 11.79
N ALA A 346 -11.71 -8.17 11.64
CA ALA A 346 -12.56 -7.33 12.48
C ALA A 346 -14.05 -7.72 12.32
N MET A 347 -14.50 -7.95 11.09
CA MET A 347 -15.86 -8.42 10.79
C MET A 347 -16.15 -9.79 11.42
N LEU A 348 -15.25 -10.75 11.26
CA LEU A 348 -15.38 -12.10 11.81
C LEU A 348 -15.40 -12.12 13.34
N SER A 349 -14.87 -11.09 14.02
CA SER A 349 -14.94 -11.00 15.48
C SER A 349 -16.38 -10.96 16.01
N LEU A 350 -17.37 -10.64 15.17
CA LEU A 350 -18.79 -10.61 15.50
C LEU A 350 -19.60 -11.69 14.77
N CYS A 351 -18.96 -12.67 14.13
CA CYS A 351 -19.66 -13.71 13.36
C CYS A 351 -20.40 -14.71 14.26
N GLN A 352 -21.34 -15.42 13.68
CA GLN A 352 -21.91 -16.62 14.27
C GLN A 352 -20.95 -17.79 13.99
N GLY A 353 -20.51 -18.47 15.05
CA GLY A 353 -19.54 -19.56 14.94
C GLY A 353 -18.10 -19.05 14.90
N ALA A 354 -17.30 -19.54 13.98
CA ALA A 354 -15.90 -19.20 13.83
C ALA A 354 -15.49 -19.14 12.37
N GLY A 355 -14.39 -18.46 12.09
CA GLY A 355 -13.72 -18.47 10.78
C GLY A 355 -12.21 -18.60 10.95
N MET A 356 -11.55 -19.21 9.97
CA MET A 356 -10.10 -19.30 9.91
C MET A 356 -9.56 -18.32 8.87
N VAL A 357 -8.56 -17.54 9.26
CA VAL A 357 -7.87 -16.60 8.37
C VAL A 357 -6.44 -17.07 8.18
N THR A 358 -6.06 -17.45 6.95
CA THR A 358 -4.70 -17.87 6.60
C THR A 358 -4.04 -16.80 5.76
N GLU A 359 -2.91 -16.25 6.24
CA GLU A 359 -2.12 -15.25 5.56
C GLU A 359 -0.93 -15.91 4.84
N THR A 360 -0.91 -15.85 3.51
CA THR A 360 0.12 -16.50 2.70
C THR A 360 1.08 -15.53 2.03
N ILE A 361 0.80 -14.22 2.12
CA ILE A 361 1.56 -13.18 1.41
C ILE A 361 2.62 -12.53 2.31
N PHE A 362 2.26 -12.23 3.58
CA PHE A 362 3.14 -11.53 4.51
C PHE A 362 3.22 -12.22 5.88
N GLU A 363 4.44 -12.43 6.37
CA GLU A 363 4.73 -13.23 7.56
C GLU A 363 4.19 -12.59 8.87
N ASN A 364 4.16 -11.25 8.96
CA ASN A 364 3.83 -10.53 10.19
C ASN A 364 2.52 -9.73 10.08
N ARG A 365 1.51 -10.26 9.38
CA ARG A 365 0.31 -9.45 9.13
C ARG A 365 -0.83 -9.65 10.14
N PHE A 366 -0.54 -10.18 11.32
CA PHE A 366 -1.49 -10.31 12.42
C PHE A 366 -1.24 -9.31 13.58
N MET A 367 -0.52 -8.20 13.33
CA MET A 367 -0.17 -7.21 14.36
C MET A 367 -1.38 -6.46 14.94
N HIS A 368 -2.53 -6.48 14.26
CA HIS A 368 -3.79 -5.91 14.76
C HIS A 368 -4.52 -6.81 15.76
N VAL A 369 -4.19 -8.09 15.80
CA VAL A 369 -4.88 -9.07 16.66
C VAL A 369 -4.84 -8.70 18.15
N PRO A 370 -3.69 -8.35 18.75
CA PRO A 370 -3.67 -7.95 20.16
C PRO A 370 -4.59 -6.77 20.46
N GLU A 371 -4.74 -5.83 19.52
CA GLU A 371 -5.60 -4.66 19.69
C GLU A 371 -7.10 -5.02 19.55
N LEU A 372 -7.46 -5.91 18.63
CA LEU A 372 -8.83 -6.47 18.58
C LEU A 372 -9.16 -7.27 19.84
N CYS A 373 -8.22 -8.06 20.38
CA CYS A 373 -8.41 -8.76 21.64
C CYS A 373 -8.59 -7.81 22.84
N ARG A 374 -7.96 -6.62 22.83
CA ARG A 374 -8.23 -5.56 23.82
C ARG A 374 -9.67 -5.06 23.78
N MET A 375 -10.29 -5.11 22.60
CA MET A 375 -11.69 -4.78 22.40
C MET A 375 -12.64 -5.97 22.70
N GLY A 376 -12.11 -7.12 23.13
CA GLY A 376 -12.88 -8.30 23.50
C GLY A 376 -13.03 -9.36 22.42
N ALA A 377 -12.35 -9.26 21.29
CA ALA A 377 -12.36 -10.31 20.26
C ALA A 377 -11.67 -11.60 20.76
N ASP A 378 -12.21 -12.76 20.38
CA ASP A 378 -11.62 -14.10 20.65
C ASP A 378 -10.86 -14.58 19.41
N ILE A 379 -9.56 -14.30 19.37
CA ILE A 379 -8.69 -14.64 18.26
C ILE A 379 -7.47 -15.41 18.74
N THR A 380 -7.22 -16.58 18.14
CA THR A 380 -6.04 -17.40 18.40
C THR A 380 -5.16 -17.47 17.16
N VAL A 381 -3.95 -16.93 17.22
CA VAL A 381 -2.97 -16.98 16.11
C VAL A 381 -2.04 -18.17 16.29
N GLN A 382 -1.85 -18.95 15.21
CA GLN A 382 -0.90 -20.05 15.15
C GLN A 382 -0.17 -20.07 13.80
N GLY A 383 1.10 -19.72 13.81
CA GLY A 383 1.89 -19.59 12.59
C GLY A 383 1.33 -18.52 11.66
N ASN A 384 0.97 -18.89 10.45
CA ASN A 384 0.37 -18.00 9.44
C ASN A 384 -1.16 -18.07 9.40
N SER A 385 -1.81 -18.67 10.40
CA SER A 385 -3.26 -18.77 10.49
C SER A 385 -3.77 -18.22 11.80
N ALA A 386 -5.00 -17.71 11.79
CA ALA A 386 -5.71 -17.25 12.96
C ALA A 386 -7.13 -17.83 12.97
N ILE A 387 -7.57 -18.35 14.11
CA ILE A 387 -8.96 -18.74 14.32
C ILE A 387 -9.63 -17.57 15.03
N VAL A 388 -10.69 -17.04 14.42
CA VAL A 388 -11.53 -15.97 14.98
C VAL A 388 -12.86 -16.60 15.41
N ARG A 389 -13.17 -16.56 16.68
CA ARG A 389 -14.46 -17.00 17.25
C ARG A 389 -15.30 -15.75 17.46
N GLY A 390 -16.49 -15.75 16.87
CA GLY A 390 -17.36 -14.59 17.00
C GLY A 390 -17.88 -14.42 18.42
N VAL A 391 -17.78 -13.18 18.92
CA VAL A 391 -18.34 -12.76 20.21
C VAL A 391 -19.67 -12.02 20.02
N GLU A 392 -20.43 -11.81 21.10
CA GLU A 392 -21.71 -11.12 21.01
C GLU A 392 -21.55 -9.62 20.79
N SER A 393 -20.55 -9.01 21.40
CA SER A 393 -20.21 -7.59 21.24
C SER A 393 -18.73 -7.34 21.48
N LEU A 394 -18.19 -6.33 20.80
CA LEU A 394 -16.91 -5.73 21.14
C LEU A 394 -17.11 -4.58 22.11
N LYS A 395 -16.08 -4.23 22.89
CA LYS A 395 -16.09 -3.11 23.82
C LYS A 395 -15.15 -2.02 23.35
N GLY A 396 -15.59 -0.78 23.48
CA GLY A 396 -14.73 0.37 23.26
C GLY A 396 -13.51 0.34 24.17
N ALA A 397 -12.35 0.65 23.59
CA ALA A 397 -11.07 0.63 24.29
C ALA A 397 -10.11 1.67 23.71
N GLU A 398 -9.05 1.98 24.46
CA GLU A 398 -7.91 2.70 23.91
C GLU A 398 -6.99 1.71 23.22
N VAL A 399 -6.80 1.86 21.90
CA VAL A 399 -6.03 0.96 21.03
C VAL A 399 -5.00 1.72 20.20
N MET A 400 -4.06 1.00 19.62
CA MET A 400 -2.95 1.56 18.88
C MET A 400 -2.91 1.04 17.44
N ALA A 401 -2.90 1.93 16.47
CA ALA A 401 -2.64 1.60 15.09
C ALA A 401 -1.19 1.13 14.90
N THR A 402 -0.98 -0.06 14.33
CA THR A 402 0.34 -0.67 14.10
C THR A 402 0.81 -0.57 12.67
N ASP A 403 -0.11 -0.56 11.72
CA ASP A 403 0.12 -0.37 10.28
C ASP A 403 -1.16 0.17 9.61
N LEU A 404 -1.07 0.44 8.30
CA LEU A 404 -2.16 1.02 7.52
C LEU A 404 -3.46 0.20 7.58
N ARG A 405 -3.40 -1.13 7.41
CA ARG A 405 -4.59 -1.99 7.34
C ARG A 405 -5.09 -2.39 8.73
N ALA A 406 -4.18 -2.56 9.68
CA ALA A 406 -4.53 -2.69 11.09
C ALA A 406 -5.32 -1.47 11.58
N SER A 407 -4.86 -0.26 11.22
CA SER A 407 -5.52 1.00 11.63
C SER A 407 -6.99 1.03 11.24
N VAL A 408 -7.32 0.71 10.00
CA VAL A 408 -8.72 0.75 9.54
C VAL A 408 -9.55 -0.38 10.11
N ALA A 409 -8.98 -1.55 10.36
CA ALA A 409 -9.68 -2.64 11.03
C ALA A 409 -10.15 -2.24 12.45
N LEU A 410 -9.33 -1.45 13.17
CA LEU A 410 -9.70 -0.91 14.48
C LEU A 410 -10.80 0.17 14.37
N VAL A 411 -10.82 0.97 13.30
CA VAL A 411 -11.94 1.89 13.03
C VAL A 411 -13.23 1.09 12.83
N LEU A 412 -13.19 0.03 11.99
CA LEU A 412 -14.35 -0.83 11.75
C LEU A 412 -14.86 -1.48 13.03
N ALA A 413 -13.95 -2.02 13.85
CA ALA A 413 -14.30 -2.58 15.15
C ALA A 413 -14.92 -1.52 16.07
N GLY A 414 -14.39 -0.29 16.09
CA GLY A 414 -14.93 0.82 16.86
C GLY A 414 -16.34 1.25 16.46
N LEU A 415 -16.68 1.17 15.15
CA LEU A 415 -18.03 1.50 14.67
C LEU A 415 -19.13 0.60 15.24
N VAL A 416 -18.78 -0.58 15.71
CA VAL A 416 -19.74 -1.58 16.22
C VAL A 416 -19.51 -1.93 17.71
N ALA A 417 -18.47 -1.39 18.33
CA ALA A 417 -18.16 -1.65 19.74
C ALA A 417 -19.13 -0.91 20.66
N GLU A 418 -19.42 -1.48 21.82
CA GLU A 418 -20.17 -0.79 22.88
C GLU A 418 -19.28 0.25 23.56
N GLY A 419 -19.68 1.51 23.53
CA GLY A 419 -18.95 2.63 24.11
C GLY A 419 -17.97 3.30 23.13
N GLU A 420 -16.99 4.02 23.67
CA GLU A 420 -16.05 4.84 22.91
C GLU A 420 -14.73 4.09 22.69
N THR A 421 -14.24 4.08 21.44
CA THR A 421 -12.91 3.55 21.06
C THR A 421 -12.01 4.71 20.71
N THR A 422 -10.85 4.80 21.35
CA THR A 422 -9.80 5.77 21.02
C THR A 422 -8.67 5.07 20.27
N ILE A 423 -8.42 5.48 19.02
CA ILE A 423 -7.37 4.90 18.17
C ILE A 423 -6.20 5.88 18.10
N ASN A 424 -5.06 5.47 18.62
CA ASN A 424 -3.83 6.24 18.61
C ASN A 424 -2.98 5.96 17.35
N ARG A 425 -2.04 6.85 17.00
CA ARG A 425 -1.11 6.75 15.87
C ARG A 425 -1.80 6.69 14.50
N ILE A 426 -2.81 7.49 14.30
CA ILE A 426 -3.61 7.49 13.05
C ILE A 426 -2.83 7.90 11.78
N TYR A 427 -1.59 8.37 11.92
CA TYR A 427 -0.72 8.65 10.77
C TYR A 427 -0.55 7.44 9.84
N HIS A 428 -0.71 6.21 10.36
CA HIS A 428 -0.76 5.00 9.53
C HIS A 428 -1.99 4.97 8.63
N LEU A 429 -3.15 5.37 9.16
CA LEU A 429 -4.43 5.41 8.44
C LEU A 429 -4.39 6.43 7.29
N GLU A 430 -3.84 7.63 7.55
CA GLU A 430 -3.72 8.73 6.58
C GLU A 430 -2.79 8.43 5.39
N ARG A 431 -2.09 7.31 5.45
CA ARG A 431 -1.29 6.81 4.32
C ARG A 431 -2.12 6.16 3.22
N GLY A 432 -3.33 5.72 3.50
CA GLY A 432 -4.11 4.91 2.57
C GLY A 432 -5.61 5.19 2.50
N TYR A 433 -6.13 6.08 3.32
CA TYR A 433 -7.55 6.45 3.31
C TYR A 433 -7.68 7.96 3.31
N GLU A 434 -8.23 8.50 2.22
CA GLU A 434 -8.53 9.93 2.14
C GLU A 434 -9.76 10.25 2.98
N ASP A 435 -9.61 11.16 3.94
CA ASP A 435 -10.70 11.70 4.77
C ASP A 435 -11.71 10.66 5.28
N ILE A 436 -11.22 9.53 5.79
CA ILE A 436 -12.09 8.46 6.29
C ILE A 436 -13.04 8.96 7.38
N VAL A 437 -12.62 9.91 8.21
CA VAL A 437 -13.43 10.49 9.26
C VAL A 437 -14.60 11.28 8.67
N GLY A 438 -14.34 12.16 7.70
CA GLY A 438 -15.38 12.93 7.01
C GLY A 438 -16.34 12.02 6.22
N LYS A 439 -15.80 11.03 5.47
CA LYS A 439 -16.60 10.08 4.71
C LYS A 439 -17.57 9.25 5.59
N LEU A 440 -17.08 8.70 6.70
CA LEU A 440 -17.89 7.91 7.62
C LEU A 440 -18.88 8.79 8.41
N SER A 441 -18.44 9.96 8.89
CA SER A 441 -19.31 10.91 9.60
C SER A 441 -20.47 11.39 8.72
N ALA A 442 -20.21 11.66 7.42
CA ALA A 442 -21.25 12.03 6.46
C ALA A 442 -22.27 10.90 6.24
N CYS A 443 -21.94 9.66 6.57
CA CYS A 443 -22.83 8.50 6.51
C CYS A 443 -23.46 8.12 7.86
N GLY A 444 -23.30 8.95 8.89
CA GLY A 444 -23.95 8.78 10.19
C GLY A 444 -23.08 8.16 11.29
N ALA A 445 -21.80 7.89 11.04
CA ALA A 445 -20.89 7.45 12.09
C ALA A 445 -20.61 8.59 13.10
N ASP A 446 -20.59 8.24 14.39
CA ASP A 446 -20.04 9.12 15.43
C ASP A 446 -18.53 8.91 15.52
N ILE A 447 -17.80 9.66 14.70
CA ILE A 447 -16.34 9.56 14.55
C ILE A 447 -15.73 10.96 14.44
N ARG A 448 -14.62 11.19 15.14
CA ARG A 448 -13.92 12.48 15.12
C ARG A 448 -12.41 12.33 15.30
N LYS A 449 -11.64 13.29 14.79
CA LYS A 449 -10.24 13.47 15.18
C LYS A 449 -10.17 14.18 16.55
N ALA A 450 -9.20 13.78 17.40
CA ALA A 450 -9.01 14.32 18.75
C ALA A 450 -7.53 14.66 19.00
#